data_5ab819898a1669c839a58c1a0799de59
#
_entry.id   5ab819898a1669c839a58c1a0799de59
#
_cell.length_a   1.000
_cell.length_b   1.000
_cell.length_c   1.000
_cell.angle_alpha   90.00
_cell.angle_beta   90.00
_cell.angle_gamma   90.00
#
_symmetry.space_group_name_H-M   'P 1'
#
loop_
_entity.id
_entity.type
_entity.pdbx_description
1 polymer ?
#
loop_
_entity_poly.entity_id
_entity_poly.type
_entity_poly.pdbx_seq_one_letter_code
_entity_poly.pdbx_strand_id
1 'polypeptide(L)'
;MSRYRDHSRRFEEVAARRGNGNGTAEVIPFQGPLRELELEPTMRETEVLQLVSEGLVNREIGQRLFLSEETVKSHVRHLLAKLQARSRAHAVAVGFRRGLIG
;
A
#
# COMPACT_ATOMS: atom_id res chain seq x y z
N MET A 1 8.13 -10.30 12.93
CA MET A 1 7.84 -9.39 12.77
C MET A 1 8.56 -8.23 13.05
N SER A 2 9.68 -8.29 13.57
CA SER A 2 10.41 -7.15 13.85
C SER A 2 10.72 -6.40 12.61
N ARG A 3 10.95 -7.07 11.52
CA ARG A 3 11.26 -6.39 10.33
C ARG A 3 10.15 -5.48 9.96
N TYR A 4 8.92 -5.90 10.11
CA TYR A 4 7.84 -5.08 9.76
C TYR A 4 7.77 -3.88 10.66
N ARG A 5 8.07 -4.05 11.92
CA ARG A 5 8.04 -2.98 12.81
C ARG A 5 9.04 -1.94 12.51
N ASP A 6 10.23 -2.33 12.13
CA ASP A 6 11.25 -1.38 11.80
C ASP A 6 10.84 -0.58 10.60
N HIS A 7 10.19 -1.22 9.65
CA HIS A 7 9.75 -0.56 8.50
C HIS A 7 8.75 0.49 8.85
N SER A 8 7.84 0.19 9.71
CA SER A 8 6.86 1.11 10.09
C SER A 8 7.43 2.29 10.77
N ARG A 9 8.37 2.09 11.62
CA ARG A 9 8.98 3.18 12.34
C ARG A 9 9.67 4.11 11.40
N ARG A 10 10.33 3.59 10.42
CA ARG A 10 11.01 4.42 9.49
C ARG A 10 10.04 5.26 8.72
N PHE A 11 8.91 4.69 8.37
CA PHE A 11 7.90 5.41 7.65
C PHE A 11 7.41 6.57 8.48
N GLU A 12 7.18 6.36 9.75
CA GLU A 12 6.72 7.41 10.61
C GLU A 12 7.71 8.53 10.71
N GLU A 13 8.96 8.21 10.78
CA GLU A 13 9.95 9.24 10.88
C GLU A 13 9.98 10.09 9.66
N VAL A 14 9.86 9.50 8.51
CA VAL A 14 9.88 10.23 7.30
C VAL A 14 8.67 11.13 7.22
N ALA A 15 7.53 10.62 7.56
CA ALA A 15 6.33 11.40 7.51
C ALA A 15 6.40 12.56 8.46
N ALA A 16 6.90 12.34 9.61
CA ALA A 16 7.00 13.42 10.58
C ALA A 16 7.92 14.51 10.12
N ARG A 17 9.02 14.14 9.55
CA ARG A 17 9.92 15.15 9.10
C ARG A 17 9.35 15.93 7.99
N ARG A 18 8.66 15.29 7.08
CA ARG A 18 8.14 15.98 6.03
C ARG A 18 7.07 16.82 6.44
N GLY A 19 6.32 16.37 7.37
CA GLY A 19 5.23 17.10 7.82
C GLY A 19 5.51 18.43 8.28
N ASN A 20 6.57 18.69 8.51
CA ASN A 20 6.81 19.92 8.97
C ASN A 20 7.12 20.72 7.92
N GLY A 21 7.23 20.51 7.21
CA GLY A 21 7.44 21.38 6.29
C GLY A 21 6.64 21.44 5.28
N ASN A 22 6.55 21.19 5.22
CA ASN A 22 5.96 20.95 4.46
C ASN A 22 5.40 20.58 4.03
N GLY A 23 5.49 20.38 4.20
CA GLY A 23 4.92 19.60 4.07
C GLY A 23 4.55 19.26 3.84
N THR A 24 4.48 19.15 3.77
CA THR A 24 3.99 18.43 3.83
C THR A 24 3.44 18.05 3.64
N ALA A 25 3.44 18.26 3.78
CA ALA A 25 2.83 17.64 3.88
C ALA A 25 2.37 17.33 3.47
N GLU A 26 2.43 17.24 3.26
CA GLU A 26 2.02 16.76 3.09
C GLU A 26 1.48 16.26 3.04
N VAL A 27 1.59 16.22 3.17
CA VAL A 27 1.08 15.59 3.23
C VAL A 27 0.40 15.09 3.22
N ILE A 28 0.37 15.00 3.48
CA ILE A 28 -0.27 14.28 3.68
C ILE A 28 -1.44 14.37 3.65
N PRO A 29 -1.63 14.17 3.42
CA PRO A 29 -2.88 14.32 3.22
C PRO A 29 -3.66 13.44 3.97
N PHE A 30 -3.20 12.90 4.54
CA PHE A 30 -3.80 11.95 4.99
C PHE A 30 -3.79 11.92 6.32
N GLN A 31 -4.35 12.67 6.84
CA GLN A 31 -4.39 12.83 8.09
C GLN A 31 -4.96 11.86 8.88
N GLY A 32 -5.99 11.77 8.89
CA GLY A 32 -6.65 10.97 9.76
C GLY A 32 -6.04 9.68 9.98
N PRO A 33 -6.30 8.78 9.22
CA PRO A 33 -5.83 7.48 9.43
C PRO A 33 -4.44 7.29 9.01
N LEU A 34 -3.60 8.16 9.41
CA LEU A 34 -2.26 8.00 9.13
C LEU A 34 -1.81 6.69 9.65
N ARG A 35 -2.32 6.27 10.79
CA ARG A 35 -1.95 5.06 11.32
C ARG A 35 -2.28 3.93 10.42
N GLU A 36 -3.35 4.01 9.68
CA GLU A 36 -3.67 2.99 8.78
C GLU A 36 -2.68 2.84 7.69
N LEU A 37 -2.06 3.92 7.30
CA LEU A 37 -1.06 3.83 6.30
C LEU A 37 0.15 3.14 6.82
N GLU A 38 0.40 3.25 8.09
CA GLU A 38 1.55 2.66 8.62
C GLU A 38 1.37 1.21 8.86
N LEU A 39 0.15 0.72 8.85
CA LEU A 39 -0.08 -0.64 9.14
C LEU A 39 0.03 -1.50 7.92
N GLU A 40 -0.12 -2.74 8.09
CA GLU A 40 -0.07 -3.65 6.99
C GLU A 40 -1.26 -3.49 6.11
N PRO A 41 -1.19 -3.89 4.88
CA PRO A 41 -2.31 -3.82 3.98
C PRO A 41 -3.50 -4.57 4.55
N THR A 42 -4.69 -4.10 4.22
CA THR A 42 -5.90 -4.76 4.65
C THR A 42 -6.04 -6.06 3.89
N MET A 43 -6.97 -6.88 4.33
CA MET A 43 -7.20 -8.14 3.67
C MET A 43 -7.59 -7.92 2.22
N ARG A 44 -8.43 -6.93 1.95
CA ARG A 44 -8.84 -6.67 0.58
C ARG A 44 -7.66 -6.18 -0.25
N GLU A 45 -6.80 -5.37 0.32
CA GLU A 45 -5.64 -4.90 -0.41
C GLU A 45 -4.70 -6.05 -0.71
N THR A 46 -4.59 -6.99 0.22
CA THR A 46 -3.75 -8.16 0.00
C THR A 46 -4.34 -9.02 -1.11
N GLU A 47 -5.66 -9.14 -1.16
CA GLU A 47 -6.30 -9.87 -2.24
C GLU A 47 -6.00 -9.22 -3.58
N VAL A 48 -6.06 -7.90 -3.62
CA VAL A 48 -5.75 -7.20 -4.85
C VAL A 48 -4.30 -7.46 -5.24
N LEU A 49 -3.39 -7.41 -4.28
CA LEU A 49 -2.00 -7.64 -4.58
C LEU A 49 -1.77 -9.04 -5.11
N GLN A 50 -2.45 -10.02 -4.56
CA GLN A 50 -2.32 -11.38 -5.03
C GLN A 50 -2.74 -11.47 -6.50
N LEU A 51 -3.84 -10.81 -6.86
CA LEU A 51 -4.31 -10.86 -8.23
C LEU A 51 -3.39 -10.09 -9.17
N VAL A 52 -2.78 -9.03 -8.68
CA VAL A 52 -1.80 -8.32 -9.46
C VAL A 52 -0.62 -9.25 -9.75
N SER A 53 -0.22 -10.02 -8.76
CA SER A 53 0.92 -10.91 -8.92
C SER A 53 0.60 -12.02 -9.93
N GLU A 54 -0.67 -12.30 -10.13
CA GLU A 54 -1.08 -13.32 -11.07
C GLU A 54 -1.28 -12.75 -12.47
N GLY A 55 -1.01 -11.48 -12.65
CA GLY A 55 -1.05 -10.88 -13.96
C GLY A 55 -2.35 -10.22 -14.38
N LEU A 56 -3.30 -10.11 -13.46
CA LEU A 56 -4.55 -9.49 -13.81
C LEU A 56 -4.42 -7.97 -13.87
N VAL A 57 -5.12 -7.36 -14.82
CA VAL A 57 -5.15 -5.91 -14.86
C VAL A 57 -6.33 -5.45 -14.01
N ASN A 58 -6.38 -4.16 -13.72
CA ASN A 58 -7.38 -3.63 -12.79
C ASN A 58 -8.81 -3.97 -13.14
N ARG A 59 -9.14 -3.97 -14.41
CA ARG A 59 -10.48 -4.29 -14.79
C ARG A 59 -10.82 -5.73 -14.45
N GLU A 60 -9.86 -6.62 -14.67
CA GLU A 60 -10.07 -8.03 -14.37
C GLU A 60 -10.16 -8.27 -12.88
N ILE A 61 -9.36 -7.54 -12.12
CA ILE A 61 -9.42 -7.65 -10.68
C ILE A 61 -10.78 -7.22 -10.20
N GLY A 62 -11.28 -6.12 -10.76
CA GLY A 62 -12.59 -5.63 -10.39
C GLY A 62 -13.66 -6.66 -10.67
N GLN A 63 -13.56 -7.33 -11.80
CA GLN A 63 -14.54 -8.35 -12.12
C GLN A 63 -14.48 -9.50 -11.14
N ARG A 64 -13.27 -9.88 -10.78
CA ARG A 64 -13.07 -10.98 -9.88
C ARG A 64 -13.58 -10.68 -8.48
N LEU A 65 -13.41 -9.47 -8.02
CA LEU A 65 -13.76 -9.09 -6.68
C LEU A 65 -15.08 -8.32 -6.57
N PHE A 66 -15.76 -8.15 -7.68
CA PHE A 66 -17.01 -7.41 -7.73
C PHE A 66 -16.82 -5.97 -7.30
N LEU A 67 -15.78 -5.36 -7.81
CA LEU A 67 -15.47 -3.97 -7.53
C LEU A 67 -15.34 -3.21 -8.83
N SER A 68 -15.54 -1.90 -8.80
CA SER A 68 -15.33 -1.12 -9.99
C SER A 68 -13.85 -0.98 -10.24
N GLU A 69 -13.47 -0.70 -11.45
CA GLU A 69 -12.09 -0.52 -11.79
C GLU A 69 -11.50 0.65 -11.00
N GLU A 70 -12.28 1.69 -10.79
CA GLU A 70 -11.83 2.83 -10.03
C GLU A 70 -11.53 2.46 -8.59
N THR A 71 -12.35 1.60 -8.01
CA THR A 71 -12.11 1.16 -6.65
C THR A 71 -10.83 0.34 -6.59
N VAL A 72 -10.59 -0.48 -7.60
CA VAL A 72 -9.37 -1.25 -7.65
C VAL A 72 -8.17 -0.33 -7.73
N LYS A 73 -8.27 0.73 -8.53
CA LYS A 73 -7.17 1.68 -8.65
C LYS A 73 -6.88 2.31 -7.30
N SER A 74 -7.91 2.63 -6.54
CA SER A 74 -7.71 3.19 -5.21
C SER A 74 -7.03 2.21 -4.29
N HIS A 75 -7.44 0.95 -4.35
CA HIS A 75 -6.81 -0.05 -3.52
C HIS A 75 -5.33 -0.20 -3.87
N VAL A 76 -5.01 -0.16 -5.15
CA VAL A 76 -3.63 -0.28 -5.59
C VAL A 76 -2.82 0.91 -5.09
N ARG A 77 -3.39 2.09 -5.18
CA ARG A 77 -2.69 3.28 -4.75
C ARG A 77 -2.38 3.23 -3.26
N HIS A 78 -3.35 2.81 -2.45
CA HIS A 78 -3.13 2.72 -1.02
C HIS A 78 -2.13 1.61 -0.71
N LEU A 79 -2.19 0.54 -1.45
CA LEU A 79 -1.29 -0.56 -1.27
C LEU A 79 0.14 -0.16 -1.54
N LEU A 80 0.37 0.57 -2.62
CA LEU A 80 1.70 1.03 -2.94
C LEU A 80 2.24 1.91 -1.83
N ALA A 81 1.40 2.77 -1.29
CA ALA A 81 1.83 3.64 -0.20
C ALA A 81 2.19 2.83 1.03
N LYS A 82 1.37 1.86 1.38
CA LYS A 82 1.63 1.08 2.57
C LYS A 82 2.90 0.25 2.44
N LEU A 83 3.17 -0.23 1.25
CA LEU A 83 4.36 -1.05 1.05
C LEU A 83 5.57 -0.21 0.69
N GLN A 84 5.37 1.09 0.54
CA GLN A 84 6.41 1.99 0.12
C GLN A 84 7.01 1.52 -1.19
N ALA A 85 6.13 1.08 -2.08
CA ALA A 85 6.55 0.56 -3.37
C ALA A 85 6.43 1.63 -4.43
N ARG A 86 7.33 1.59 -5.40
CA ARG A 86 7.35 2.61 -6.42
C ARG A 86 6.53 2.22 -7.64
N SER A 87 6.15 0.98 -7.76
CA SER A 87 5.40 0.52 -8.91
C SER A 87 4.65 -0.75 -8.53
N ARG A 88 3.76 -1.17 -9.40
CA ARG A 88 3.04 -2.40 -9.22
C ARG A 88 4.00 -3.58 -9.08
N ALA A 89 4.98 -3.63 -9.96
CA ALA A 89 5.93 -4.72 -9.92
C ALA A 89 6.72 -4.72 -8.63
N HIS A 90 7.10 -3.53 -8.18
CA HIS A 90 7.84 -3.43 -6.93
C HIS A 90 6.94 -3.89 -5.76
N ALA A 91 5.65 -3.55 -5.83
CA ALA A 91 4.74 -3.95 -4.78
C ALA A 91 4.64 -5.47 -4.70
N VAL A 92 4.63 -6.14 -5.85
CA VAL A 92 4.58 -7.59 -5.88
C VAL A 92 5.84 -8.16 -5.23
N ALA A 93 6.98 -7.59 -5.57
CA ALA A 93 8.24 -8.06 -4.99
C ALA A 93 8.26 -7.88 -3.48
N VAL A 94 7.78 -6.73 -3.00
CA VAL A 94 7.74 -6.49 -1.58
C VAL A 94 6.75 -7.47 -0.93
N GLY A 95 5.61 -7.69 -1.57
CA GLY A 95 4.62 -8.61 -1.04
C GLY A 95 5.17 -10.01 -0.86
N PHE A 96 5.93 -10.48 -1.84
CA PHE A 96 6.53 -11.80 -1.72
C PHE A 96 7.56 -11.83 -0.61
N ARG A 97 8.40 -10.80 -0.55
CA ARG A 97 9.43 -10.79 0.47
C ARG A 97 8.86 -10.73 1.87
N ARG A 98 7.73 -10.08 2.05
CA ARG A 98 7.13 -9.96 3.36
C ARG A 98 6.16 -11.09 3.65
N GLY A 99 5.99 -12.00 2.73
CA GLY A 99 5.09 -13.11 2.96
C GLY A 99 3.63 -12.77 2.88
N LEU A 100 3.29 -11.65 2.26
CA LEU A 100 1.90 -11.26 2.14
C LEU A 100 1.19 -12.03 1.04
N ILE A 101 1.91 -12.44 0.03
CA ILE A 101 1.35 -13.19 -1.08
C ILE A 101 2.29 -14.30 -1.44
N GLY A 102 1.78 -15.21 -2.19
CA GLY A 102 2.60 -16.33 -2.57
C GLY A 102 2.10 -17.12 -3.75
#